data_5daac1c14881b0d8b0d2cd6bd3031edf
#
_entry.id   5daac1c14881b0d8b0d2cd6bd3031edf
#
_cell.length_a   1.000
_cell.length_b   1.000
_cell.length_c   1.000
_cell.angle_alpha   90.00
_cell.angle_beta   90.00
_cell.angle_gamma   90.00
#
_symmetry.space_group_name_H-M   'P 1'
#
loop_
_entity.id
_entity.type
_entity.pdbx_description
1 polymer ?
#
loop_
_entity_poly.entity_id
_entity_poly.type
_entity_poly.pdbx_seq_one_letter_code
_entity_poly.pdbx_strand_id
1 'polypeptide(L)'
;CAQCHGSDAKGAKGFPNLTDQDWLFGGTPDQIKESIAKGRDAAMPAKGVKPDLNGDQIKDLANYVRSLSGLAADSIRVQRGKEQFGAACSACHGADGKGMLGVAPNLADKVWLYGSSEADIVETIAKGRVNRMPAFGEFLGDAKVHLLTAYVYGLGGGTKEDAPATAPAPATEAAAPAAPAEKK
;
A
#
# COMPACT_ATOMS: atom_id res chain seq x y z
N CYS A 1 -1.14 -9.56 14.09
CA CYS A 1 -1.40 -9.48 12.63
C CYS A 1 -2.79 -10.03 12.29
N ALA A 2 -3.10 -11.27 12.70
CA ALA A 2 -4.37 -11.93 12.36
C ALA A 2 -5.64 -11.19 12.84
N GLN A 3 -5.54 -10.41 13.91
CA GLN A 3 -6.65 -9.59 14.43
C GLN A 3 -7.12 -8.52 13.42
N CYS A 4 -6.19 -7.96 12.65
CA CYS A 4 -6.46 -6.92 11.67
C CYS A 4 -6.50 -7.49 10.24
N HIS A 5 -5.50 -8.29 9.87
CA HIS A 5 -5.36 -8.80 8.50
C HIS A 5 -6.10 -10.14 8.26
N GLY A 6 -6.81 -10.68 9.24
CA GLY A 6 -7.46 -11.98 9.15
C GLY A 6 -6.51 -13.14 9.41
N SER A 7 -7.05 -14.30 9.78
CA SER A 7 -6.26 -15.52 10.01
C SER A 7 -5.69 -16.13 8.72
N ASP A 8 -6.32 -15.79 7.59
CA ASP A 8 -5.90 -16.17 6.23
C ASP A 8 -5.11 -15.06 5.52
N ALA A 9 -4.81 -13.96 6.23
CA ALA A 9 -4.12 -12.78 5.74
C ALA A 9 -4.81 -12.05 4.56
N LYS A 10 -6.10 -12.33 4.28
CA LYS A 10 -6.86 -11.69 3.19
C LYS A 10 -7.44 -10.33 3.55
N GLY A 11 -7.14 -9.86 4.74
CA GLY A 11 -7.59 -8.56 5.21
C GLY A 11 -9.05 -8.52 5.64
N ALA A 12 -9.54 -7.31 5.85
CA ALA A 12 -10.92 -6.99 6.16
C ALA A 12 -11.20 -5.53 5.76
N LYS A 13 -12.44 -5.05 5.88
CA LYS A 13 -12.75 -3.65 5.59
C LYS A 13 -11.85 -2.72 6.41
N GLY A 14 -11.03 -1.91 5.74
CA GLY A 14 -10.04 -1.02 6.36
C GLY A 14 -8.67 -1.65 6.63
N PHE A 15 -8.49 -2.95 6.40
CA PHE A 15 -7.23 -3.66 6.58
C PHE A 15 -6.83 -4.38 5.30
N PRO A 16 -5.63 -4.10 4.74
CA PRO A 16 -5.25 -4.65 3.44
C PRO A 16 -5.07 -6.17 3.46
N ASN A 17 -5.37 -6.77 2.32
CA ASN A 17 -5.04 -8.15 1.99
C ASN A 17 -3.51 -8.27 1.80
N LEU A 18 -2.88 -9.23 2.43
CA LEU A 18 -1.44 -9.46 2.32
C LEU A 18 -1.09 -10.57 1.32
N THR A 19 -2.10 -11.12 0.63
CA THR A 19 -1.94 -12.22 -0.32
C THR A 19 -2.14 -11.80 -1.78
N ASP A 20 -2.54 -10.53 -2.02
CA ASP A 20 -2.71 -9.97 -3.36
C ASP A 20 -1.49 -9.17 -3.84
N GLN A 21 -1.60 -8.55 -5.01
CA GLN A 21 -0.51 -7.80 -5.64
C GLN A 21 -0.64 -6.27 -5.41
N ASP A 22 -1.58 -5.83 -4.59
CA ASP A 22 -1.80 -4.41 -4.32
C ASP A 22 -1.05 -3.96 -3.05
N TRP A 23 0.03 -3.22 -3.24
CA TRP A 23 0.95 -2.81 -2.18
C TRP A 23 1.16 -1.30 -2.19
N LEU A 24 0.33 -0.56 -1.45
CA LEU A 24 0.46 0.90 -1.33
C LEU A 24 1.87 1.35 -0.88
N PHE A 25 2.50 0.61 0.02
CA PHE A 25 3.83 0.93 0.56
C PHE A 25 4.95 0.06 -0.03
N GLY A 26 4.65 -0.66 -1.11
CA GLY A 26 5.56 -1.57 -1.77
C GLY A 26 5.57 -2.98 -1.19
N GLY A 27 5.79 -3.97 -2.07
CA GLY A 27 5.74 -5.39 -1.77
C GLY A 27 7.10 -6.08 -1.79
N THR A 28 8.22 -5.35 -1.83
CA THR A 28 9.55 -5.95 -1.71
C THR A 28 9.81 -6.40 -0.27
N PRO A 29 10.71 -7.36 -0.03
CA PRO A 29 11.08 -7.77 1.32
C PRO A 29 11.47 -6.60 2.22
N ASP A 30 12.24 -5.63 1.71
CA ASP A 30 12.68 -4.48 2.49
C ASP A 30 11.52 -3.53 2.84
N GLN A 31 10.60 -3.29 1.91
CA GLN A 31 9.42 -2.46 2.13
C GLN A 31 8.43 -3.11 3.10
N ILE A 32 8.24 -4.44 3.00
CA ILE A 32 7.44 -5.22 3.95
C ILE A 32 8.09 -5.18 5.34
N LYS A 33 9.41 -5.39 5.44
CA LYS A 33 10.18 -5.29 6.68
C LYS A 33 10.02 -3.92 7.32
N GLU A 34 10.15 -2.87 6.52
CA GLU A 34 9.97 -1.49 7.00
C GLU A 34 8.55 -1.26 7.51
N SER A 35 7.52 -1.75 6.79
CA SER A 35 6.13 -1.63 7.20
C SER A 35 5.86 -2.31 8.54
N ILE A 36 6.43 -3.49 8.78
CA ILE A 36 6.30 -4.20 10.05
C ILE A 36 7.07 -3.49 11.17
N ALA A 37 8.32 -3.11 10.90
CA ALA A 37 9.20 -2.54 11.91
C ALA A 37 8.77 -1.13 12.36
N LYS A 38 8.47 -0.25 11.38
CA LYS A 38 8.18 1.17 11.63
C LYS A 38 6.69 1.50 11.67
N GLY A 39 5.82 0.58 11.24
CA GLY A 39 4.41 0.86 11.03
C GLY A 39 4.16 1.73 9.80
N ARG A 40 2.88 2.06 9.56
CA ARG A 40 2.46 2.95 8.48
C ARG A 40 1.32 3.85 8.94
N ASP A 41 1.38 5.10 8.56
CA ASP A 41 0.30 6.05 8.69
C ASP A 41 -0.11 6.51 7.28
N ALA A 42 -1.41 6.48 7.00
CA ALA A 42 -1.96 6.93 5.73
C ALA A 42 -3.22 7.76 5.99
N ALA A 43 -3.29 8.93 5.40
CA ALA A 43 -4.45 9.81 5.53
C ALA A 43 -4.89 10.32 4.16
N MET A 44 -6.17 10.15 3.87
CA MET A 44 -6.86 10.83 2.78
C MET A 44 -7.70 11.94 3.39
N PRO A 45 -7.44 13.22 3.09
CA PRO A 45 -8.25 14.30 3.62
C PRO A 45 -9.68 14.23 3.05
N ALA A 46 -10.65 14.67 3.86
CA ALA A 46 -12.03 14.80 3.41
C ALA A 46 -12.10 15.72 2.19
N LYS A 47 -12.80 15.26 1.14
CA LYS A 47 -13.00 16.01 -0.11
C LYS A 47 -11.70 16.30 -0.89
N GLY A 48 -10.60 15.58 -0.61
CA GLY A 48 -9.31 15.79 -1.24
C GLY A 48 -8.73 17.16 -0.92
N VAL A 49 -8.23 17.87 -1.96
CA VAL A 49 -7.69 19.24 -1.80
C VAL A 49 -8.75 20.35 -2.03
N LYS A 50 -10.04 19.98 -2.17
CA LYS A 50 -11.16 20.90 -2.41
C LYS A 50 -12.22 20.79 -1.32
N PRO A 51 -12.09 21.48 -0.18
CA PRO A 51 -13.00 21.33 0.96
C PRO A 51 -14.43 21.83 0.68
N ASP A 52 -14.62 22.64 -0.35
CA ASP A 52 -15.89 23.24 -0.79
C ASP A 52 -16.77 22.30 -1.66
N LEU A 53 -16.33 21.09 -1.96
CA LEU A 53 -17.14 20.12 -2.70
C LEU A 53 -18.50 19.87 -2.02
N ASN A 54 -19.58 20.05 -2.78
CA ASN A 54 -20.94 19.73 -2.34
C ASN A 54 -21.30 18.25 -2.56
N GLY A 55 -22.46 17.82 -2.07
CA GLY A 55 -22.87 16.43 -2.12
C GLY A 55 -23.04 15.87 -3.54
N ASP A 56 -23.52 16.67 -4.50
CA ASP A 56 -23.68 16.23 -5.89
C ASP A 56 -22.32 16.07 -6.58
N GLN A 57 -21.39 16.97 -6.34
CA GLN A 57 -20.02 16.88 -6.83
C GLN A 57 -19.30 15.64 -6.27
N ILE A 58 -19.53 15.29 -5.00
CA ILE A 58 -18.97 14.07 -4.40
C ILE A 58 -19.57 12.82 -5.08
N LYS A 59 -20.85 12.81 -5.41
CA LYS A 59 -21.47 11.71 -6.17
C LYS A 59 -20.93 11.62 -7.60
N ASP A 60 -20.69 12.76 -8.25
CA ASP A 60 -20.06 12.80 -9.57
C ASP A 60 -18.64 12.21 -9.53
N LEU A 61 -17.85 12.60 -8.53
CA LEU A 61 -16.52 12.03 -8.26
C LEU A 61 -16.58 10.51 -7.99
N ALA A 62 -17.54 10.05 -7.17
CA ALA A 62 -17.69 8.63 -6.88
C ALA A 62 -18.01 7.81 -8.14
N ASN A 63 -18.87 8.33 -9.03
CA ASN A 63 -19.16 7.68 -10.31
C ASN A 63 -17.94 7.66 -11.24
N TYR A 64 -17.16 8.74 -11.29
CA TYR A 64 -15.92 8.74 -12.06
C TYR A 64 -14.91 7.71 -11.51
N VAL A 65 -14.68 7.67 -10.20
CA VAL A 65 -13.79 6.69 -9.56
C VAL A 65 -14.24 5.25 -9.86
N ARG A 66 -15.54 4.96 -9.78
CA ARG A 66 -16.09 3.64 -10.17
C ARG A 66 -15.80 3.30 -11.63
N SER A 67 -15.90 4.28 -12.52
CA SER A 67 -15.63 4.07 -13.95
C SER A 67 -14.18 3.75 -14.24
N LEU A 68 -13.23 4.26 -13.44
CA LEU A 68 -11.79 3.96 -13.60
C LEU A 68 -11.50 2.45 -13.44
N SER A 69 -12.19 1.78 -12.52
CA SER A 69 -12.05 0.33 -12.29
C SER A 69 -13.02 -0.52 -13.14
N GLY A 70 -13.74 0.09 -14.08
CA GLY A 70 -14.68 -0.60 -14.96
C GLY A 70 -16.01 -0.98 -14.30
N LEU A 71 -16.32 -0.43 -13.13
CA LEU A 71 -17.62 -0.63 -12.48
C LEU A 71 -18.71 0.21 -13.16
N ALA A 72 -19.94 -0.28 -13.11
CA ALA A 72 -21.11 0.44 -13.63
C ALA A 72 -21.27 1.80 -12.95
N ALA A 73 -21.42 2.86 -13.75
CA ALA A 73 -21.51 4.23 -13.29
C ALA A 73 -22.40 5.06 -14.21
N ASP A 74 -23.00 6.13 -13.70
CA ASP A 74 -23.78 7.08 -14.48
C ASP A 74 -22.87 7.89 -15.40
N SER A 75 -23.11 7.82 -16.71
CA SER A 75 -22.23 8.43 -17.72
C SER A 75 -22.15 9.97 -17.63
N ILE A 76 -23.24 10.62 -17.24
CA ILE A 76 -23.29 12.09 -17.07
C ILE A 76 -22.46 12.48 -15.84
N ARG A 77 -22.62 11.74 -14.74
CA ARG A 77 -21.84 11.94 -13.52
C ARG A 77 -20.36 11.67 -13.75
N VAL A 78 -20.02 10.64 -14.53
CA VAL A 78 -18.63 10.33 -14.90
C VAL A 78 -17.95 11.52 -15.61
N GLN A 79 -18.62 12.15 -16.58
CA GLN A 79 -18.05 13.30 -17.28
C GLN A 79 -17.78 14.47 -16.34
N ARG A 80 -18.75 14.84 -15.49
CA ARG A 80 -18.57 15.91 -14.50
C ARG A 80 -17.53 15.56 -13.43
N GLY A 81 -17.54 14.31 -12.98
CA GLY A 81 -16.59 13.81 -12.00
C GLY A 81 -15.15 13.82 -12.48
N LYS A 82 -14.92 13.57 -13.77
CA LYS A 82 -13.58 13.61 -14.38
C LYS A 82 -12.90 14.98 -14.24
N GLU A 83 -13.63 16.06 -14.53
CA GLU A 83 -13.11 17.42 -14.38
C GLU A 83 -12.78 17.74 -12.93
N GLN A 84 -13.66 17.33 -12.02
CA GLN A 84 -13.46 17.57 -10.58
C GLN A 84 -12.32 16.72 -10.01
N PHE A 85 -12.13 15.50 -10.51
CA PHE A 85 -11.04 14.62 -10.11
C PHE A 85 -9.68 15.25 -10.43
N GLY A 86 -9.54 15.84 -11.60
CA GLY A 86 -8.34 16.58 -11.99
C GLY A 86 -7.98 17.69 -11.01
N ALA A 87 -8.98 18.40 -10.47
CA ALA A 87 -8.77 19.52 -9.56
C ALA A 87 -8.64 19.13 -8.08
N ALA A 88 -9.27 18.02 -7.65
CA ALA A 88 -9.39 17.66 -6.23
C ALA A 88 -8.56 16.45 -5.80
N CYS A 89 -8.27 15.52 -6.73
CA CYS A 89 -7.80 14.17 -6.37
C CYS A 89 -6.49 13.77 -7.08
N SER A 90 -6.26 14.29 -8.30
CA SER A 90 -5.15 13.86 -9.17
C SER A 90 -3.76 14.11 -8.58
N ALA A 91 -3.61 15.09 -7.71
CA ALA A 91 -2.33 15.39 -7.04
C ALA A 91 -1.76 14.20 -6.25
N CYS A 92 -2.64 13.35 -5.70
CA CYS A 92 -2.24 12.15 -4.95
C CYS A 92 -2.48 10.87 -5.76
N HIS A 93 -3.65 10.76 -6.43
CA HIS A 93 -4.03 9.55 -7.14
C HIS A 93 -3.55 9.47 -8.58
N GLY A 94 -2.82 10.50 -9.08
CA GLY A 94 -2.44 10.59 -10.48
C GLY A 94 -3.59 11.02 -11.40
N ALA A 95 -3.27 11.52 -12.59
CA ALA A 95 -4.28 12.01 -13.53
C ALA A 95 -5.19 10.89 -14.08
N ASP A 96 -4.68 9.67 -14.14
CA ASP A 96 -5.37 8.45 -14.59
C ASP A 96 -5.88 7.58 -13.44
N GLY A 97 -5.75 8.05 -12.19
CA GLY A 97 -6.20 7.33 -11.00
C GLY A 97 -5.37 6.13 -10.59
N LYS A 98 -4.17 5.92 -11.18
CA LYS A 98 -3.31 4.76 -10.87
C LYS A 98 -2.58 4.83 -9.53
N GLY A 99 -2.78 5.90 -8.79
CA GLY A 99 -2.16 6.07 -7.50
C GLY A 99 -0.69 6.50 -7.55
N MET A 100 -0.10 6.53 -6.39
CA MET A 100 1.31 6.85 -6.20
C MET A 100 1.84 6.06 -5.01
N LEU A 101 2.90 5.29 -5.23
CA LEU A 101 3.51 4.44 -4.21
C LEU A 101 3.81 5.23 -2.92
N GLY A 102 3.38 4.71 -1.79
CA GLY A 102 3.56 5.33 -0.47
C GLY A 102 2.67 6.54 -0.19
N VAL A 103 1.87 7.00 -1.15
CA VAL A 103 1.05 8.23 -1.02
C VAL A 103 -0.44 7.91 -1.13
N ALA A 104 -0.88 7.32 -2.24
CA ALA A 104 -2.29 7.09 -2.51
C ALA A 104 -2.51 5.83 -3.34
N PRO A 105 -3.56 5.05 -3.05
CA PRO A 105 -3.85 3.81 -3.75
C PRO A 105 -4.26 4.03 -5.21
N ASN A 106 -4.08 2.98 -6.01
CA ASN A 106 -4.63 2.85 -7.34
C ASN A 106 -6.16 2.77 -7.26
N LEU A 107 -6.85 3.60 -8.03
CA LEU A 107 -8.31 3.62 -8.14
C LEU A 107 -8.82 2.98 -9.44
N ALA A 108 -7.88 2.57 -10.31
CA ALA A 108 -8.20 1.97 -11.60
C ALA A 108 -8.14 0.43 -11.59
N ASP A 109 -7.80 -0.17 -10.46
CA ASP A 109 -7.83 -1.62 -10.26
C ASP A 109 -9.17 -2.11 -9.67
N LYS A 110 -9.20 -3.33 -9.17
CA LYS A 110 -10.39 -3.96 -8.56
C LYS A 110 -10.26 -4.17 -7.05
N VAL A 111 -9.22 -3.62 -6.44
CA VAL A 111 -8.96 -3.77 -5.01
C VAL A 111 -9.56 -2.59 -4.24
N TRP A 112 -10.46 -2.88 -3.31
CA TRP A 112 -11.24 -1.89 -2.60
C TRP A 112 -11.18 -2.10 -1.10
N LEU A 113 -10.36 -1.33 -0.41
CA LEU A 113 -10.16 -1.44 1.04
C LEU A 113 -11.42 -1.10 1.85
N TYR A 114 -12.26 -0.20 1.35
CA TYR A 114 -13.46 0.29 2.05
C TYR A 114 -14.77 -0.07 1.36
N GLY A 115 -14.71 -0.77 0.22
CA GLY A 115 -15.85 -1.12 -0.60
C GLY A 115 -15.97 -0.29 -1.87
N SER A 116 -16.60 -0.87 -2.89
CA SER A 116 -16.70 -0.34 -4.26
C SER A 116 -18.10 0.19 -4.60
N SER A 117 -19.05 0.16 -3.66
CA SER A 117 -20.36 0.75 -3.89
C SER A 117 -20.26 2.28 -4.01
N GLU A 118 -21.22 2.90 -4.72
CA GLU A 118 -21.28 4.35 -4.78
C GLU A 118 -21.31 4.97 -3.38
N ALA A 119 -22.09 4.38 -2.47
CA ALA A 119 -22.22 4.85 -1.10
C ALA A 119 -20.90 4.78 -0.32
N ASP A 120 -20.13 3.68 -0.43
CA ASP A 120 -18.82 3.54 0.24
C ASP A 120 -17.81 4.58 -0.27
N ILE A 121 -17.81 4.84 -1.58
CA ILE A 121 -16.90 5.81 -2.20
C ILE A 121 -17.32 7.24 -1.84
N VAL A 122 -18.63 7.54 -1.88
CA VAL A 122 -19.15 8.83 -1.42
C VAL A 122 -18.76 9.09 0.03
N GLU A 123 -18.91 8.10 0.91
CA GLU A 123 -18.49 8.21 2.31
C GLU A 123 -16.98 8.45 2.42
N THR A 124 -16.19 7.72 1.66
CA THR A 124 -14.71 7.85 1.64
C THR A 124 -14.30 9.26 1.22
N ILE A 125 -14.89 9.79 0.15
CA ILE A 125 -14.59 11.15 -0.32
C ILE A 125 -15.08 12.21 0.67
N ALA A 126 -16.31 12.05 1.19
CA ALA A 126 -16.92 13.04 2.06
C ALA A 126 -16.21 13.18 3.41
N LYS A 127 -15.80 12.05 4.02
CA LYS A 127 -15.24 12.01 5.37
C LYS A 127 -13.71 11.88 5.39
N GLY A 128 -13.10 11.50 4.27
CA GLY A 128 -11.70 11.09 4.24
C GLY A 128 -11.47 9.73 4.92
N ARG A 129 -10.21 9.33 5.01
CA ARG A 129 -9.79 8.10 5.70
C ARG A 129 -8.50 8.35 6.47
N VAL A 130 -8.40 7.76 7.64
CA VAL A 130 -7.17 7.72 8.43
C VAL A 130 -6.92 6.26 8.81
N ASN A 131 -5.79 5.75 8.39
CA ASN A 131 -5.36 4.38 8.64
C ASN A 131 -4.02 4.39 9.38
N ARG A 132 -3.89 3.51 10.34
CA ARG A 132 -2.65 3.32 11.07
C ARG A 132 -2.34 1.85 11.27
N MET A 133 -1.16 1.44 10.84
CA MET A 133 -0.52 0.19 11.25
C MET A 133 0.55 0.54 12.29
N PRO A 134 0.46 0.03 13.54
CA PRO A 134 1.46 0.31 14.56
C PRO A 134 2.83 -0.23 14.19
N ALA A 135 3.89 0.38 14.72
CA ALA A 135 5.24 -0.14 14.64
C ALA A 135 5.41 -1.34 15.57
N PHE A 136 5.98 -2.42 15.06
CA PHE A 136 6.22 -3.65 15.84
C PHE A 136 7.71 -3.95 16.06
N GLY A 137 8.63 -3.12 15.54
CA GLY A 137 10.07 -3.37 15.58
C GLY A 137 10.61 -3.55 16.99
N GLU A 138 10.33 -2.59 17.88
CA GLU A 138 10.79 -2.65 19.29
C GLU A 138 10.17 -3.83 20.05
N PHE A 139 8.88 -4.08 19.84
CA PHE A 139 8.16 -5.15 20.54
C PHE A 139 8.60 -6.55 20.09
N LEU A 140 8.85 -6.75 18.80
CA LEU A 140 9.18 -8.06 18.23
C LEU A 140 10.68 -8.34 18.18
N GLY A 141 11.49 -7.31 17.98
CA GLY A 141 12.91 -7.41 17.66
C GLY A 141 13.19 -7.87 16.23
N ASP A 142 14.40 -7.60 15.73
CA ASP A 142 14.78 -7.79 14.32
C ASP A 142 14.56 -9.22 13.81
N ALA A 143 14.89 -10.23 14.60
CA ALA A 143 14.77 -11.62 14.18
C ALA A 143 13.31 -12.01 13.85
N LYS A 144 12.35 -11.62 14.70
CA LYS A 144 10.94 -11.91 14.48
C LYS A 144 10.38 -11.07 13.34
N VAL A 145 10.79 -9.81 13.21
CA VAL A 145 10.42 -8.95 12.09
C VAL A 145 10.90 -9.57 10.78
N HIS A 146 12.12 -10.08 10.72
CA HIS A 146 12.66 -10.75 9.54
C HIS A 146 11.85 -12.02 9.18
N LEU A 147 11.52 -12.87 10.15
CA LEU A 147 10.70 -14.05 9.93
C LEU A 147 9.29 -13.70 9.42
N LEU A 148 8.66 -12.67 10.01
CA LEU A 148 7.35 -12.18 9.57
C LEU A 148 7.40 -11.59 8.16
N THR A 149 8.48 -10.89 7.82
CA THR A 149 8.71 -10.37 6.46
C THR A 149 8.75 -11.51 5.45
N ALA A 150 9.56 -12.55 5.73
CA ALA A 150 9.64 -13.72 4.86
C ALA A 150 8.29 -14.45 4.74
N TYR A 151 7.56 -14.58 5.84
CA TYR A 151 6.23 -15.17 5.84
C TYR A 151 5.25 -14.38 4.98
N VAL A 152 5.13 -13.07 5.18
CA VAL A 152 4.22 -12.20 4.42
C VAL A 152 4.58 -12.18 2.94
N TYR A 153 5.86 -12.06 2.61
CA TYR A 153 6.34 -12.14 1.23
C TYR A 153 5.99 -13.50 0.59
N GLY A 154 6.12 -14.59 1.35
CA GLY A 154 5.80 -15.95 0.92
C GLY A 154 4.30 -16.25 0.73
N LEU A 155 3.39 -15.37 1.21
CA LEU A 155 1.95 -15.48 0.93
C LEU A 155 1.57 -15.26 -0.55
N GLY A 156 2.51 -14.79 -1.36
CA GLY A 156 2.37 -14.66 -2.81
C GLY A 156 1.98 -13.27 -3.30
N GLY A 157 1.74 -12.31 -2.39
CA GLY A 157 1.43 -10.93 -2.74
C GLY A 157 2.67 -10.06 -3.00
N GLY A 158 3.87 -10.50 -2.58
CA GLY A 158 5.09 -9.72 -2.76
C GLY A 158 5.49 -9.50 -4.22
N THR A 159 6.00 -8.32 -4.53
CA THR A 159 6.45 -7.96 -5.88
C THR A 159 7.82 -8.55 -6.16
N LYS A 160 7.95 -9.28 -7.28
CA LYS A 160 9.23 -9.92 -7.69
C LYS A 160 10.17 -8.94 -8.41
N GLU A 161 9.63 -7.87 -8.96
CA GLU A 161 10.38 -6.92 -9.82
C GLU A 161 11.36 -6.04 -9.04
N ASP A 162 11.18 -5.92 -7.73
CA ASP A 162 12.02 -5.10 -6.86
C ASP A 162 12.85 -5.95 -5.86
N ALA A 163 13.11 -7.21 -6.15
CA ALA A 163 14.10 -7.94 -5.37
C ALA A 163 15.45 -7.22 -5.51
N PRO A 164 16.09 -6.72 -4.42
CA PRO A 164 17.39 -6.09 -4.54
C PRO A 164 18.31 -7.05 -5.24
N ALA A 165 19.04 -6.56 -6.26
CA ALA A 165 20.15 -7.30 -6.84
C ALA A 165 20.96 -7.86 -5.68
N THR A 166 21.10 -9.18 -5.65
CA THR A 166 21.76 -9.95 -4.59
C THR A 166 22.84 -9.14 -3.90
N ALA A 167 22.70 -8.92 -2.59
CA ALA A 167 23.78 -8.37 -1.79
C ALA A 167 25.07 -9.14 -2.14
N PRO A 168 26.20 -8.46 -2.38
CA PRO A 168 27.45 -9.15 -2.64
C PRO A 168 27.68 -10.16 -1.52
N ALA A 169 27.98 -11.40 -1.88
CA ALA A 169 28.29 -12.44 -0.94
C ALA A 169 29.35 -11.89 0.05
N PRO A 170 29.26 -12.17 1.35
CA PRO A 170 30.27 -11.72 2.29
C PRO A 170 31.63 -12.17 1.77
N ALA A 171 32.52 -11.20 1.60
CA ALA A 171 33.88 -11.49 1.19
C ALA A 171 34.43 -12.57 2.13
N THR A 172 34.80 -13.72 1.57
CA THR A 172 35.49 -14.77 2.29
C THR A 172 36.74 -14.12 2.86
N GLU A 173 36.79 -14.01 4.18
CA GLU A 173 37.94 -13.56 4.94
C GLU A 173 39.13 -14.40 4.49
N ALA A 174 40.07 -13.76 3.81
CA ALA A 174 41.29 -14.40 3.34
C ALA A 174 42.03 -14.92 4.56
N ALA A 175 42.23 -16.23 4.63
CA ALA A 175 42.99 -16.88 5.66
C ALA A 175 44.36 -16.21 5.81
N ALA A 176 44.67 -15.73 7.02
CA ALA A 176 45.95 -15.17 7.37
C ALA A 176 47.07 -16.20 7.11
N PRO A 177 48.23 -15.79 6.56
CA PRO A 177 49.32 -16.71 6.31
C PRO A 177 49.91 -17.25 7.64
N ALA A 178 50.04 -18.57 7.70
CA ALA A 178 50.64 -19.26 8.85
C ALA A 178 52.06 -18.76 9.12
N ALA A 179 52.37 -18.45 10.37
CA ALA A 179 53.69 -18.08 10.81
C ALA A 179 54.69 -19.23 10.60
N PRO A 180 55.95 -18.94 10.25
CA PRO A 180 56.97 -19.97 10.02
C PRO A 180 57.39 -20.63 11.34
N ALA A 181 57.45 -21.97 11.31
CA ALA A 181 57.92 -22.79 12.44
C ALA A 181 59.39 -22.54 12.70
N GLU A 182 59.74 -22.11 13.90
CA GLU A 182 61.11 -22.10 14.41
C GLU A 182 61.62 -23.52 14.56
N LYS A 183 62.74 -23.83 13.89
CA LYS A 183 63.53 -25.04 14.11
C LYS A 183 64.44 -24.80 15.24
N LYS A 184 64.42 -25.67 16.23
CA LYS A 184 65.47 -25.94 17.21
C LYS A 184 66.24 -27.18 16.82
#